data_ea8f7c386350dc3fde37c165428ac88f
#
_entry.id   ea8f7c386350dc3fde37c165428ac88f
#
_cell.length_a   1.000
_cell.length_b   1.000
_cell.length_c   1.000
_cell.angle_alpha   90.00
_cell.angle_beta   90.00
_cell.angle_gamma   90.00
#
_symmetry.space_group_name_H-M   'P 1'
#
loop_
_entity.id
_entity.type
_entity.pdbx_description
1 polymer ?
#
loop_
_entity_poly.entity_id
_entity_poly.type
_entity_poly.pdbx_seq_one_letter_code
_entity_poly.pdbx_strand_id
1 'polypeptide(L)'
;MTEKLAGIAEELSSLNDQLLQQNEELIKNELEKSNLHIKSPVEGIVLNLPTVTVGSLLNKGEPIVTLVRTGLPLVLEIDIDPKDASDVFTGDQVSVKVDALPFQQFGDIEGKLVYVSDDTVEESLQGESGAFYRGRVDVEDSEILGLPEDFDLTPGMLASADLKVGKRRLITYFTNPILRSLSSAMREPD
;
A
#
# COMPACT_ATOMS: atom_id res chain seq x y z
N MET A 1 -67.40 20.28 22.01
CA MET A 1 -66.55 19.14 22.35
C MET A 1 -65.42 18.94 21.31
N THR A 2 -65.70 19.14 20.05
CA THR A 2 -64.75 19.08 18.93
C THR A 2 -63.61 20.13 18.95
N GLU A 3 -63.89 21.37 19.36
CA GLU A 3 -62.86 22.43 19.46
C GLU A 3 -61.78 22.13 20.53
N LYS A 4 -62.19 21.57 21.68
CA LYS A 4 -61.21 21.17 22.72
C LYS A 4 -60.31 20.03 22.27
N LEU A 5 -60.83 19.09 21.49
CA LEU A 5 -60.05 17.97 20.91
C LEU A 5 -59.07 18.49 19.85
N ALA A 6 -59.46 19.44 19.02
CA ALA A 6 -58.58 20.08 18.02
C ALA A 6 -57.43 20.85 18.72
N GLY A 7 -57.70 21.63 19.75
CA GLY A 7 -56.67 22.32 20.51
C GLY A 7 -55.67 21.39 21.21
N ILE A 8 -56.13 20.28 21.75
CA ILE A 8 -55.25 19.24 22.38
C ILE A 8 -54.40 18.56 21.28
N ALA A 9 -54.94 18.31 20.08
CA ALA A 9 -54.20 17.72 19.01
C ALA A 9 -53.09 18.65 18.47
N GLU A 10 -53.38 19.98 18.38
CA GLU A 10 -52.35 20.99 18.01
C GLU A 10 -51.27 21.08 19.10
N GLU A 11 -51.64 21.09 20.37
CA GLU A 11 -50.67 21.13 21.45
C GLU A 11 -49.79 19.86 21.49
N LEU A 12 -50.36 18.69 21.27
CA LEU A 12 -49.63 17.43 21.13
C LEU A 12 -48.65 17.47 19.92
N SER A 13 -49.11 18.01 18.79
CA SER A 13 -48.24 18.13 17.60
C SER A 13 -47.06 19.06 17.90
N SER A 14 -47.31 20.24 18.49
CA SER A 14 -46.28 21.20 18.81
C SER A 14 -45.26 20.66 19.84
N LEU A 15 -45.74 19.90 20.84
CA LEU A 15 -44.90 19.26 21.84
C LEU A 15 -44.04 18.15 21.19
N ASN A 16 -44.62 17.39 20.28
CA ASN A 16 -43.89 16.36 19.54
C ASN A 16 -42.79 16.96 18.64
N ASP A 17 -43.08 18.08 17.97
CA ASP A 17 -42.08 18.80 17.16
C ASP A 17 -40.95 19.35 18.03
N GLN A 18 -41.27 19.90 19.21
CA GLN A 18 -40.25 20.35 20.17
C GLN A 18 -39.38 19.20 20.69
N LEU A 19 -39.98 18.05 20.98
CA LEU A 19 -39.23 16.85 21.39
C LEU A 19 -38.30 16.38 20.29
N LEU A 20 -38.73 16.36 19.03
CA LEU A 20 -37.89 16.01 17.90
C LEU A 20 -36.69 16.95 17.75
N GLN A 21 -36.93 18.26 17.82
CA GLN A 21 -35.86 19.27 17.77
C GLN A 21 -34.84 19.12 18.90
N GLN A 22 -35.33 18.94 20.13
CA GLN A 22 -34.44 18.72 21.28
C GLN A 22 -33.62 17.43 21.16
N ASN A 23 -34.23 16.40 20.61
CA ASN A 23 -33.53 15.11 20.38
C ASN A 23 -32.44 15.24 19.30
N GLU A 24 -32.70 15.99 18.23
CA GLU A 24 -31.69 16.30 17.21
C GLU A 24 -30.52 17.12 17.78
N GLU A 25 -30.82 18.14 18.63
CA GLU A 25 -29.79 18.91 19.32
C GLU A 25 -28.95 18.06 20.27
N LEU A 26 -29.58 17.15 21.01
CA LEU A 26 -28.85 16.19 21.87
C LEU A 26 -27.89 15.30 21.06
N ILE A 27 -28.36 14.71 19.98
CA ILE A 27 -27.54 13.87 19.10
C ILE A 27 -26.35 14.68 18.54
N LYS A 28 -26.59 15.90 18.11
CA LYS A 28 -25.54 16.80 17.62
C LYS A 28 -24.50 17.11 18.69
N ASN A 29 -24.93 17.46 19.88
CA ASN A 29 -24.05 17.76 21.02
C ASN A 29 -23.24 16.51 21.47
N GLU A 30 -23.84 15.32 21.44
CA GLU A 30 -23.15 14.07 21.71
C GLU A 30 -22.08 13.73 20.66
N LEU A 31 -22.38 13.96 19.39
CA LEU A 31 -21.43 13.83 18.29
C LEU A 31 -20.27 14.84 18.44
N GLU A 32 -20.56 16.10 18.73
CA GLU A 32 -19.53 17.12 18.97
C GLU A 32 -18.65 16.71 20.16
N LYS A 33 -19.24 16.25 21.25
CA LYS A 33 -18.50 15.79 22.43
C LYS A 33 -17.64 14.56 22.13
N SER A 34 -18.14 13.61 21.33
CA SER A 34 -17.36 12.44 20.94
C SER A 34 -16.14 12.81 20.06
N ASN A 35 -16.28 13.82 19.23
CA ASN A 35 -15.21 14.33 18.36
C ASN A 35 -14.13 15.12 19.12
N LEU A 36 -14.37 15.52 20.38
CA LEU A 36 -13.34 16.12 21.23
C LEU A 36 -12.27 15.11 21.70
N HIS A 37 -12.59 13.82 21.66
CA HIS A 37 -11.67 12.76 22.01
C HIS A 37 -11.27 11.97 20.76
N ILE A 38 -10.15 12.34 20.16
CA ILE A 38 -9.61 11.65 18.99
C ILE A 38 -8.91 10.38 19.48
N LYS A 39 -9.38 9.24 18.99
CA LYS A 39 -8.81 7.94 19.28
C LYS A 39 -8.21 7.35 18.02
N SER A 40 -7.16 6.54 18.19
CA SER A 40 -6.62 5.78 17.08
C SER A 40 -7.67 4.80 16.54
N PRO A 41 -7.95 4.79 15.23
CA PRO A 41 -8.89 3.84 14.63
C PRO A 41 -8.29 2.42 14.48
N VAL A 42 -6.97 2.28 14.64
CA VAL A 42 -6.23 1.03 14.42
C VAL A 42 -5.11 0.88 15.45
N GLU A 43 -4.70 -0.34 15.67
CA GLU A 43 -3.46 -0.63 16.40
C GLU A 43 -2.26 -0.33 15.49
N GLY A 44 -1.23 0.31 16.05
CA GLY A 44 -0.07 0.69 15.26
C GLY A 44 0.97 1.45 16.06
N ILE A 45 2.08 1.73 15.39
CA ILE A 45 3.19 2.50 15.92
C ILE A 45 3.07 3.93 15.43
N VAL A 46 3.27 4.90 16.34
CA VAL A 46 3.30 6.32 15.97
C VAL A 46 4.60 6.60 15.19
N LEU A 47 4.45 6.93 13.91
CA LEU A 47 5.58 7.26 13.05
C LEU A 47 5.99 8.72 13.22
N ASN A 48 5.02 9.62 13.22
CA ASN A 48 5.27 11.04 13.34
C ASN A 48 4.20 11.68 14.22
N LEU A 49 4.67 12.43 15.20
CA LEU A 49 3.85 13.27 16.06
C LEU A 49 4.28 14.72 15.81
N PRO A 50 3.51 15.51 15.04
CA PRO A 50 3.79 16.93 14.92
C PRO A 50 3.86 17.56 16.31
N THR A 51 4.71 18.56 16.49
CA THR A 51 4.88 19.25 17.79
C THR A 51 3.59 20.02 18.11
N VAL A 52 2.62 19.31 18.66
CA VAL A 52 1.36 19.91 19.14
C VAL A 52 1.53 20.23 20.62
N THR A 53 1.55 21.53 20.93
CA THR A 53 1.60 21.99 22.30
C THR A 53 0.19 22.17 22.84
N VAL A 54 -0.01 21.97 24.14
CA VAL A 54 -1.30 22.25 24.77
C VAL A 54 -1.71 23.71 24.51
N GLY A 55 -2.87 23.90 23.89
CA GLY A 55 -3.34 25.23 23.45
C GLY A 55 -3.15 25.51 21.96
N SER A 56 -2.55 24.62 21.20
CA SER A 56 -2.47 24.74 19.74
C SER A 56 -3.85 24.65 19.09
N LEU A 57 -4.07 25.45 18.06
CA LEU A 57 -5.28 25.36 17.23
C LEU A 57 -5.03 24.35 16.12
N LEU A 58 -5.94 23.40 15.96
CA LEU A 58 -5.95 22.43 14.88
C LEU A 58 -7.01 22.84 13.85
N ASN A 59 -6.60 22.85 12.59
CA ASN A 59 -7.52 23.11 11.50
C ASN A 59 -8.20 21.82 11.05
N LYS A 60 -9.41 21.95 10.53
CA LYS A 60 -10.15 20.82 10.00
C LYS A 60 -9.41 20.22 8.79
N GLY A 61 -9.09 18.93 8.87
CA GLY A 61 -8.33 18.22 7.83
C GLY A 61 -6.80 18.18 8.05
N GLU A 62 -6.30 18.82 9.11
CA GLU A 62 -4.88 18.76 9.47
C GLU A 62 -4.52 17.41 10.10
N PRO A 63 -3.44 16.73 9.64
CA PRO A 63 -3.03 15.48 10.23
C PRO A 63 -2.46 15.71 11.63
N ILE A 64 -3.01 15.00 12.61
CA ILE A 64 -2.60 15.12 14.02
C ILE A 64 -1.50 14.12 14.35
N VAL A 65 -1.60 12.92 13.84
CA VAL A 65 -0.67 11.80 14.08
C VAL A 65 -0.61 10.93 12.83
N THR A 66 0.58 10.51 12.45
CA THR A 66 0.78 9.48 11.44
C THR A 66 1.07 8.16 12.13
N LEU A 67 0.25 7.15 11.83
CA LEU A 67 0.36 5.81 12.40
C LEU A 67 0.72 4.80 11.32
N VAL A 68 1.62 3.90 11.65
CA VAL A 68 1.89 2.69 10.85
C VAL A 68 1.17 1.52 11.52
N ARG A 69 0.34 0.83 10.76
CA ARG A 69 -0.39 -0.35 11.24
C ARG A 69 0.59 -1.48 11.53
N THR A 70 0.39 -2.16 12.65
CA THR A 70 1.10 -3.40 12.99
C THR A 70 0.24 -4.63 12.66
N GLY A 71 0.91 -5.77 12.46
CA GLY A 71 0.20 -7.04 12.22
C GLY A 71 -0.34 -7.23 10.80
N LEU A 72 0.05 -6.38 9.85
CA LEU A 72 -0.20 -6.60 8.43
C LEU A 72 0.99 -7.34 7.81
N PRO A 73 0.75 -8.20 6.82
CA PRO A 73 1.84 -8.82 6.06
C PRO A 73 2.69 -7.71 5.39
N LEU A 74 3.99 -7.91 5.39
CA LEU A 74 4.91 -6.99 4.73
C LEU A 74 4.82 -7.18 3.22
N VAL A 75 4.73 -6.06 2.52
CA VAL A 75 4.72 -6.00 1.07
C VAL A 75 5.89 -5.15 0.62
N LEU A 76 6.71 -5.68 -0.27
CA LEU A 76 7.78 -4.92 -0.90
C LEU A 76 7.25 -4.24 -2.17
N GLU A 77 7.38 -2.92 -2.24
CA GLU A 77 7.16 -2.18 -3.47
C GLU A 77 8.48 -2.09 -4.25
N ILE A 78 8.41 -2.35 -5.55
CA ILE A 78 9.56 -2.35 -6.45
C ILE A 78 9.30 -1.48 -7.68
N ASP A 79 10.37 -0.92 -8.22
CA ASP A 79 10.37 -0.25 -9.52
C ASP A 79 10.86 -1.23 -10.59
N ILE A 80 10.12 -1.35 -11.68
CA ILE A 80 10.42 -2.20 -12.81
C ILE A 80 10.73 -1.30 -14.01
N ASP A 81 11.93 -1.45 -14.60
CA ASP A 81 12.30 -0.71 -15.81
C ASP A 81 11.36 -1.13 -16.97
N PRO A 82 10.85 -0.19 -17.78
CA PRO A 82 10.03 -0.50 -18.95
C PRO A 82 10.66 -1.49 -19.94
N LYS A 83 11.97 -1.58 -19.96
CA LYS A 83 12.68 -2.57 -20.79
C LYS A 83 12.46 -4.00 -20.35
N ASP A 84 12.30 -4.21 -19.06
CA ASP A 84 12.13 -5.53 -18.44
C ASP A 84 10.67 -5.90 -18.23
N ALA A 85 9.76 -4.92 -18.31
CA ALA A 85 8.34 -5.09 -18.05
C ALA A 85 7.65 -6.16 -18.93
N SER A 86 8.18 -6.42 -20.13
CA SER A 86 7.64 -7.45 -21.03
C SER A 86 7.92 -8.88 -20.58
N ASP A 87 8.92 -9.07 -19.75
CA ASP A 87 9.38 -10.37 -19.26
C ASP A 87 8.92 -10.65 -17.80
N VAL A 88 8.21 -9.70 -17.18
CA VAL A 88 7.76 -9.75 -15.79
C VAL A 88 6.27 -10.02 -15.73
N PHE A 89 5.88 -11.07 -15.02
CA PHE A 89 4.49 -11.49 -14.89
C PHE A 89 4.08 -11.65 -13.43
N THR A 90 2.82 -11.31 -13.15
CA THR A 90 2.22 -11.61 -11.84
C THR A 90 2.31 -13.12 -11.57
N GLY A 91 2.86 -13.45 -10.43
CA GLY A 91 3.12 -14.84 -10.02
C GLY A 91 4.58 -15.27 -10.11
N ASP A 92 5.45 -14.43 -10.68
CA ASP A 92 6.88 -14.72 -10.74
C ASP A 92 7.52 -14.76 -9.36
N GLN A 93 8.49 -15.65 -9.20
CA GLN A 93 9.28 -15.73 -7.97
C GLN A 93 10.30 -14.59 -7.93
N VAL A 94 10.38 -13.97 -6.77
CA VAL A 94 11.26 -12.84 -6.49
C VAL A 94 12.16 -13.18 -5.32
N SER A 95 13.46 -12.94 -5.48
CA SER A 95 14.43 -13.03 -4.41
C SER A 95 14.66 -11.63 -3.84
N VAL A 96 14.22 -11.42 -2.60
CA VAL A 96 14.28 -10.13 -1.91
C VAL A 96 15.52 -10.09 -1.02
N LYS A 97 16.33 -9.05 -1.19
CA LYS A 97 17.52 -8.78 -0.39
C LYS A 97 17.32 -7.49 0.36
N VAL A 98 17.29 -7.57 1.68
CA VAL A 98 17.13 -6.40 2.56
C VAL A 98 18.50 -5.77 2.78
N ASP A 99 18.62 -4.47 2.51
CA ASP A 99 19.91 -3.76 2.59
C ASP A 99 20.49 -3.74 4.00
N ALA A 100 19.62 -3.79 5.02
CA ALA A 100 20.04 -3.87 6.42
C ALA A 100 20.66 -5.21 6.82
N LEU A 101 20.50 -6.27 5.98
CA LEU A 101 21.00 -7.61 6.26
C LEU A 101 22.05 -8.01 5.21
N PRO A 102 23.27 -8.40 5.63
CA PRO A 102 24.28 -8.95 4.73
C PRO A 102 23.76 -10.27 4.11
N PHE A 103 23.35 -10.22 2.84
CA PHE A 103 22.78 -11.39 2.14
C PHE A 103 23.71 -12.61 2.08
N GLN A 104 25.03 -12.39 2.26
CA GLN A 104 26.02 -13.46 2.31
C GLN A 104 25.91 -14.31 3.58
N GLN A 105 25.37 -13.78 4.65
CA GLN A 105 25.18 -14.46 5.94
C GLN A 105 23.74 -14.96 6.12
N PHE A 106 22.77 -14.17 5.68
CA PHE A 106 21.35 -14.41 5.96
C PHE A 106 20.56 -14.89 4.74
N GLY A 107 21.19 -14.88 3.54
CA GLY A 107 20.54 -15.30 2.31
C GLY A 107 19.58 -14.23 1.77
N ASP A 108 18.66 -14.69 0.95
CA ASP A 108 17.59 -13.92 0.34
C ASP A 108 16.23 -14.43 0.84
N ILE A 109 15.26 -13.53 0.88
CA ILE A 109 13.89 -13.85 1.27
C ILE A 109 13.13 -14.19 -0.01
N GLU A 110 12.42 -15.30 -0.02
CA GLU A 110 11.55 -15.64 -1.14
C GLU A 110 10.26 -14.81 -1.06
N GLY A 111 9.88 -14.26 -2.21
CA GLY A 111 8.64 -13.54 -2.38
C GLY A 111 8.01 -13.85 -3.71
N LYS A 112 6.77 -13.40 -3.88
CA LYS A 112 6.00 -13.57 -5.10
C LYS A 112 5.48 -12.23 -5.59
N LEU A 113 5.66 -11.96 -6.88
CA LEU A 113 5.10 -10.77 -7.50
C LEU A 113 3.59 -10.91 -7.60
N VAL A 114 2.85 -10.10 -6.86
CA VAL A 114 1.38 -10.17 -6.79
C VAL A 114 0.69 -9.11 -7.63
N TYR A 115 1.40 -8.05 -7.97
CA TYR A 115 0.84 -6.94 -8.74
C TYR A 115 1.92 -6.23 -9.55
N VAL A 116 1.56 -5.83 -10.76
CA VAL A 116 2.31 -4.92 -11.62
C VAL A 116 1.34 -3.85 -12.10
N SER A 117 1.74 -2.58 -12.06
CA SER A 117 0.89 -1.48 -12.52
C SER A 117 0.71 -1.54 -14.04
N ASP A 118 -0.48 -1.14 -14.51
CA ASP A 118 -0.79 -1.05 -15.95
C ASP A 118 -0.21 0.23 -16.59
N ASP A 119 0.21 1.20 -15.76
CA ASP A 119 0.74 2.49 -16.20
C ASP A 119 2.06 2.80 -15.50
N THR A 120 2.87 3.67 -16.12
CA THR A 120 4.16 4.09 -15.58
C THR A 120 4.02 5.29 -14.67
N VAL A 121 4.88 5.36 -13.65
CA VAL A 121 5.09 6.52 -12.80
C VAL A 121 6.35 7.27 -13.22
N GLU A 122 6.36 8.59 -13.07
CA GLU A 122 7.47 9.46 -13.50
C GLU A 122 8.62 9.52 -12.47
N GLU A 123 8.39 9.03 -11.25
CA GLU A 123 9.35 9.08 -10.16
C GLU A 123 9.50 7.70 -9.53
N SER A 124 10.75 7.25 -9.37
CA SER A 124 11.06 5.99 -8.69
C SER A 124 10.81 6.09 -7.18
N LEU A 125 10.78 4.94 -6.50
CA LEU A 125 10.72 4.90 -5.02
C LEU A 125 11.93 5.58 -4.36
N GLN A 126 13.06 5.70 -5.10
CA GLN A 126 14.29 6.33 -4.63
C GLN A 126 14.40 7.80 -5.06
N GLY A 127 13.40 8.36 -5.73
CA GLY A 127 13.38 9.77 -6.18
C GLY A 127 14.10 10.02 -7.50
N GLU A 128 14.41 8.99 -8.27
CA GLU A 128 14.96 9.12 -9.62
C GLU A 128 13.85 9.46 -10.61
N SER A 129 14.11 10.44 -11.48
CA SER A 129 13.17 10.81 -12.55
C SER A 129 13.29 9.83 -13.71
N GLY A 130 12.17 9.24 -14.13
CA GLY A 130 12.12 8.27 -15.21
C GLY A 130 10.74 7.68 -15.33
N ALA A 131 10.54 6.78 -16.30
CA ALA A 131 9.31 6.01 -16.40
C ALA A 131 9.55 4.63 -15.76
N PHE A 132 8.76 4.27 -14.76
CA PHE A 132 8.86 2.99 -14.06
C PHE A 132 7.48 2.36 -13.89
N TYR A 133 7.40 1.05 -14.02
CA TYR A 133 6.22 0.32 -13.57
C TYR A 133 6.34 -0.01 -12.09
N ARG A 134 5.25 0.12 -11.35
CA ARG A 134 5.22 -0.20 -9.92
C ARG A 134 4.81 -1.66 -9.73
N GLY A 135 5.67 -2.45 -9.10
CA GLY A 135 5.37 -3.83 -8.70
C GLY A 135 5.15 -3.95 -7.20
N ARG A 136 4.38 -4.97 -6.81
CA ARG A 136 4.25 -5.40 -5.41
C ARG A 136 4.60 -6.86 -5.28
N VAL A 137 5.49 -7.12 -4.35
CA VAL A 137 5.94 -8.46 -3.99
C VAL A 137 5.41 -8.79 -2.60
N ASP A 138 4.66 -9.87 -2.52
CA ASP A 138 4.27 -10.44 -1.24
C ASP A 138 5.46 -11.24 -0.71
N VAL A 139 5.90 -10.88 0.48
CA VAL A 139 7.05 -11.52 1.13
C VAL A 139 6.50 -12.65 1.97
N GLU A 140 6.80 -13.88 1.59
CA GLU A 140 6.45 -15.02 2.43
C GLU A 140 7.22 -14.90 3.75
N ASP A 141 6.52 -15.14 4.87
CA ASP A 141 7.12 -15.26 6.22
C ASP A 141 7.98 -16.54 6.29
N SER A 142 8.86 -16.69 5.32
CA SER A 142 9.84 -17.75 5.36
C SER A 142 10.82 -17.41 6.48
N GLU A 143 10.98 -18.35 7.38
CA GLU A 143 12.04 -18.36 8.38
C GLU A 143 13.36 -18.01 7.68
N ILE A 144 13.76 -16.74 7.77
CA ILE A 144 15.09 -16.34 7.30
C ILE A 144 16.06 -17.08 8.21
N LEU A 145 16.63 -18.15 7.67
CA LEU A 145 17.56 -19.02 8.40
C LEU A 145 18.69 -18.18 8.97
N GLY A 146 18.70 -18.05 10.29
CA GLY A 146 19.78 -17.38 11.00
C GLY A 146 19.58 -15.92 11.33
N LEU A 147 18.35 -15.37 11.22
CA LEU A 147 18.07 -14.05 11.78
C LEU A 147 18.39 -14.01 13.27
N PRO A 148 18.98 -12.92 13.74
CA PRO A 148 19.08 -12.66 15.18
C PRO A 148 17.65 -12.65 15.76
N GLU A 149 17.45 -13.29 16.92
CA GLU A 149 16.15 -13.37 17.61
C GLU A 149 15.50 -11.99 17.87
N ASP A 150 16.30 -10.93 17.83
CA ASP A 150 15.88 -9.54 18.08
C ASP A 150 15.64 -8.72 16.79
N PHE A 151 15.71 -9.34 15.59
CA PHE A 151 15.57 -8.60 14.33
C PHE A 151 14.21 -8.86 13.69
N ASP A 152 13.39 -7.82 13.66
CA ASP A 152 12.12 -7.81 12.96
C ASP A 152 12.19 -6.94 11.69
N LEU A 153 11.63 -7.44 10.60
CA LEU A 153 11.43 -6.63 9.41
C LEU A 153 10.39 -5.54 9.72
N THR A 154 10.81 -4.29 9.54
CA THR A 154 9.94 -3.14 9.81
C THR A 154 9.59 -2.40 8.52
N PRO A 155 8.38 -1.84 8.42
CA PRO A 155 8.02 -0.99 7.29
C PRO A 155 8.98 0.18 7.13
N GLY A 156 9.36 0.50 5.87
CA GLY A 156 10.30 1.56 5.55
C GLY A 156 11.76 1.10 5.39
N MET A 157 12.05 -0.19 5.54
CA MET A 157 13.35 -0.75 5.18
C MET A 157 13.54 -0.75 3.67
N LEU A 158 14.76 -0.45 3.24
CA LEU A 158 15.16 -0.56 1.84
C LEU A 158 15.51 -2.01 1.52
N ALA A 159 15.07 -2.46 0.36
CA ALA A 159 15.37 -3.78 -0.16
C ALA A 159 15.48 -3.77 -1.67
N SER A 160 16.27 -4.65 -2.21
CA SER A 160 16.37 -4.92 -3.64
C SER A 160 15.72 -6.25 -3.98
N ALA A 161 15.12 -6.33 -5.16
CA ALA A 161 14.40 -7.50 -5.64
C ALA A 161 15.02 -8.04 -6.94
N ASP A 162 15.44 -9.28 -6.91
CA ASP A 162 15.88 -9.99 -8.12
C ASP A 162 14.73 -10.85 -8.63
N LEU A 163 14.13 -10.45 -9.77
CA LEU A 163 13.08 -11.24 -10.41
C LEU A 163 13.70 -12.38 -11.24
N LYS A 164 13.25 -13.60 -11.00
CA LYS A 164 13.63 -14.77 -11.80
C LYS A 164 12.80 -14.80 -13.09
N VAL A 165 13.13 -13.94 -14.06
CA VAL A 165 12.45 -13.89 -15.35
C VAL A 165 12.91 -15.05 -16.24
N GLY A 166 12.04 -16.03 -16.43
CA GLY A 166 12.11 -17.09 -17.43
C GLY A 166 13.35 -18.00 -17.42
N LYS A 167 13.12 -19.26 -17.78
CA LYS A 167 14.19 -20.21 -18.09
C LYS A 167 14.44 -20.18 -19.60
N ARG A 168 15.47 -19.47 -20.07
CA ARG A 168 15.91 -19.57 -21.48
C ARG A 168 16.69 -20.88 -21.66
N ARG A 169 16.26 -21.73 -22.57
CA ARG A 169 17.02 -22.94 -22.92
C ARG A 169 18.33 -22.50 -23.56
N LEU A 170 19.46 -22.89 -23.00
CA LEU A 170 20.80 -22.58 -23.51
C LEU A 170 20.98 -22.97 -24.98
N ILE A 171 20.26 -24.01 -25.46
CA ILE A 171 20.23 -24.43 -26.87
C ILE A 171 19.81 -23.30 -27.80
N THR A 172 18.94 -22.38 -27.40
CA THR A 172 18.49 -21.27 -28.22
C THR A 172 19.60 -20.28 -28.55
N TYR A 173 20.62 -20.19 -27.70
CA TYR A 173 21.79 -19.35 -27.91
C TYR A 173 22.68 -19.85 -29.06
N PHE A 174 22.76 -21.18 -29.27
CA PHE A 174 23.53 -21.80 -30.33
C PHE A 174 22.76 -21.87 -31.64
N THR A 175 21.46 -22.01 -31.60
CA THR A 175 20.63 -22.16 -32.82
C THR A 175 20.21 -20.85 -33.45
N ASN A 176 20.02 -19.76 -32.69
CA ASN A 176 19.62 -18.46 -33.23
C ASN A 176 20.61 -17.83 -34.25
N PRO A 177 21.94 -17.85 -34.05
CA PRO A 177 22.87 -17.32 -35.04
C PRO A 177 22.82 -18.14 -36.35
N ILE A 178 22.65 -19.46 -36.26
CA ILE A 178 22.62 -20.37 -37.43
C ILE A 178 21.34 -20.14 -38.23
N LEU A 179 20.19 -20.00 -37.56
CA LEU A 179 18.89 -19.74 -38.20
C LEU A 179 18.83 -18.35 -38.86
N ARG A 180 19.47 -17.34 -38.26
CA ARG A 180 19.55 -16.00 -38.84
C ARG A 180 20.42 -15.95 -40.06
N SER A 181 21.55 -16.66 -40.09
CA SER A 181 22.43 -16.73 -41.26
C SER A 181 21.81 -17.51 -42.41
N LEU A 182 21.03 -18.57 -42.14
CA LEU A 182 20.27 -19.27 -43.17
C LEU A 182 19.15 -18.43 -43.78
N SER A 183 18.40 -17.69 -42.93
CA SER A 183 17.30 -16.84 -43.41
C SER A 183 17.78 -15.63 -44.24
N SER A 184 18.98 -15.11 -43.97
CA SER A 184 19.61 -14.05 -44.77
C SER A 184 20.21 -14.57 -46.06
N ALA A 185 20.66 -15.81 -46.09
CA ALA A 185 21.21 -16.41 -47.32
C ALA A 185 20.13 -16.88 -48.31
N MET A 186 18.86 -17.02 -47.88
CA MET A 186 17.72 -17.34 -48.73
C MET A 186 16.95 -16.11 -49.27
N ARG A 187 17.35 -14.89 -48.93
CA ARG A 187 16.84 -13.68 -49.56
C ARG A 187 17.77 -13.32 -50.73
N GLU A 188 17.34 -13.67 -51.94
CA GLU A 188 17.94 -13.12 -53.16
C GLU A 188 17.71 -11.58 -53.17
N PRO A 189 18.74 -10.81 -53.49
CA PRO A 189 18.57 -9.38 -53.74
C PRO A 189 17.90 -9.19 -55.11
N ASP A 190 16.78 -8.47 -55.12
CA ASP A 190 16.25 -7.82 -56.34
C ASP A 190 17.11 -6.62 -56.72
#